data_e5c82454f8e66d697e42cc2ab681a383
#
_entry.id   e5c82454f8e66d697e42cc2ab681a383
#
_cell.length_a   1.000
_cell.length_b   1.000
_cell.length_c   1.000
_cell.angle_alpha   90.00
_cell.angle_beta   90.00
_cell.angle_gamma   90.00
#
_symmetry.space_group_name_H-M   'P 1'
#
loop_
_entity.id
_entity.type
_entity.pdbx_description
1 polymer ?
#
loop_
_entity_poly.entity_id
_entity_poly.type
_entity_poly.pdbx_seq_one_letter_code
_entity_poly.pdbx_strand_id
1 'polypeptide(L)'
;MKFEISREGALKQLDAFINSELTNYSFKRNFDLGPKDKSNVSCLSPYISHRLITEYEVAKTVLSKFPFQKVEKYIQEIFWRVYWKGWLELRPQVWTDFIEDLKGLKEDDNYKKAVKGETHIEC
;
A
#
# COMPACT_ATOMS: atom_id res chain seq x y z
N MET A 1 8.35 -11.75 3.35
CA MET A 1 9.16 -10.94 2.40
C MET A 1 10.19 -10.14 3.19
N LYS A 2 11.45 -10.10 2.77
CA LYS A 2 12.49 -9.29 3.44
C LYS A 2 12.77 -8.08 2.57
N PHE A 3 12.54 -6.88 3.11
CA PHE A 3 12.79 -5.61 2.40
C PHE A 3 14.25 -5.20 2.53
N GLU A 4 14.88 -4.81 1.43
CA GLU A 4 16.16 -4.11 1.45
C GLU A 4 15.90 -2.64 1.80
N ILE A 5 16.29 -2.21 3.00
CA ILE A 5 15.98 -0.87 3.53
C ILE A 5 16.95 0.15 2.92
N SER A 6 16.76 0.41 1.62
CA SER A 6 17.54 1.39 0.86
C SER A 6 16.75 1.94 -0.31
N ARG A 7 17.17 3.09 -0.84
CA ARG A 7 16.63 3.63 -2.09
C ARG A 7 16.89 2.68 -3.27
N GLU A 8 18.06 2.05 -3.29
CA GLU A 8 18.42 1.08 -4.32
C GLU A 8 17.47 -0.12 -4.29
N GLY A 9 17.18 -0.66 -3.09
CA GLY A 9 16.20 -1.72 -2.91
C GLY A 9 14.80 -1.33 -3.40
N ALA A 10 14.38 -0.08 -3.14
CA ALA A 10 13.12 0.45 -3.64
C ALA A 10 13.05 0.48 -5.18
N LEU A 11 14.12 0.95 -5.84
CA LEU A 11 14.21 0.99 -7.30
C LEU A 11 14.25 -0.40 -7.93
N LYS A 12 14.99 -1.33 -7.34
CA LYS A 12 14.98 -2.74 -7.77
C LYS A 12 13.59 -3.36 -7.65
N GLN A 13 12.89 -3.11 -6.55
CA GLN A 13 11.52 -3.59 -6.34
C GLN A 13 10.55 -3.02 -7.36
N LEU A 14 10.66 -1.71 -7.66
CA LEU A 14 9.87 -1.05 -8.69
C LEU A 14 10.13 -1.66 -10.07
N ASP A 15 11.39 -1.82 -10.45
CA ASP A 15 11.77 -2.37 -11.76
C ASP A 15 11.31 -3.83 -11.91
N ALA A 16 11.48 -4.65 -10.89
CA ALA A 16 10.99 -6.02 -10.86
C ALA A 16 9.48 -6.09 -11.10
N PHE A 17 8.69 -5.26 -10.40
CA PHE A 17 7.24 -5.22 -10.58
C PHE A 17 6.83 -4.73 -11.96
N ILE A 18 7.49 -3.69 -12.48
CA ILE A 18 7.25 -3.15 -13.82
C ILE A 18 7.46 -4.22 -14.90
N ASN A 19 8.50 -5.03 -14.77
CA ASN A 19 8.87 -6.02 -15.77
C ASN A 19 8.09 -7.35 -15.64
N SER A 20 7.31 -7.53 -14.57
CA SER A 20 6.55 -8.77 -14.32
C SER A 20 5.04 -8.56 -14.37
N GLU A 21 4.46 -7.95 -13.36
CA GLU A 21 3.02 -8.00 -13.08
C GLU A 21 2.27 -6.67 -13.28
N LEU A 22 2.95 -5.56 -13.59
CA LEU A 22 2.32 -4.25 -13.71
C LEU A 22 1.13 -4.26 -14.69
N THR A 23 1.26 -4.92 -15.84
CA THR A 23 0.19 -4.97 -16.85
C THR A 23 -1.02 -5.80 -16.41
N ASN A 24 -0.82 -6.73 -15.48
CA ASN A 24 -1.85 -7.57 -14.89
C ASN A 24 -2.45 -6.97 -13.61
N TYR A 25 -1.88 -5.88 -13.11
CA TYR A 25 -2.24 -5.26 -11.83
C TYR A 25 -3.73 -4.96 -11.73
N SER A 26 -4.32 -4.38 -12.76
CA SER A 26 -5.75 -4.04 -12.78
C SER A 26 -6.65 -5.22 -12.45
N PHE A 27 -6.30 -6.40 -12.94
CA PHE A 27 -7.06 -7.63 -12.73
C PHE A 27 -6.69 -8.34 -11.43
N LYS A 28 -5.38 -8.44 -11.13
CA LYS A 28 -4.89 -9.29 -10.03
C LYS A 28 -4.80 -8.59 -8.66
N ARG A 29 -4.80 -7.27 -8.59
CA ARG A 29 -4.51 -6.50 -7.36
C ARG A 29 -5.34 -6.86 -6.14
N ASN A 30 -6.57 -7.35 -6.34
CA ASN A 30 -7.49 -7.70 -5.26
C ASN A 30 -7.44 -9.20 -4.89
N PHE A 31 -6.59 -10.00 -5.54
CA PHE A 31 -6.48 -11.41 -5.20
C PHE A 31 -5.59 -11.57 -3.96
N ASP A 32 -6.07 -12.32 -3.01
CA ASP A 32 -5.24 -12.79 -1.90
C ASP A 32 -4.52 -14.08 -2.33
N LEU A 33 -3.22 -13.96 -2.53
CA LEU A 33 -2.34 -15.08 -2.89
C LEU A 33 -1.72 -15.73 -1.64
N GLY A 34 -2.18 -15.32 -0.45
CA GLY A 34 -1.65 -15.78 0.81
C GLY A 34 -0.42 -14.99 1.30
N PRO A 35 0.06 -15.28 2.52
CA PRO A 35 1.10 -14.47 3.18
C PRO A 35 2.48 -14.55 2.51
N LYS A 36 2.74 -15.61 1.75
CA LYS A 36 4.06 -15.85 1.12
C LYS A 36 4.20 -15.27 -0.28
N ASP A 37 3.08 -15.06 -0.97
CA ASP A 37 3.06 -14.55 -2.34
C ASP A 37 2.38 -13.17 -2.39
N LYS A 38 3.11 -12.16 -2.75
CA LYS A 38 2.65 -10.78 -2.96
C LYS A 38 3.03 -10.28 -4.37
N SER A 39 3.20 -11.19 -5.32
CA SER A 39 3.64 -10.87 -6.68
C SER A 39 2.65 -9.97 -7.42
N ASN A 40 1.36 -10.05 -7.10
CA ASN A 40 0.30 -9.27 -7.72
C ASN A 40 0.29 -7.77 -7.35
N VAL A 41 1.12 -7.34 -6.40
CA VAL A 41 1.23 -5.95 -5.96
C VAL A 41 2.69 -5.50 -5.90
N SER A 42 2.93 -4.19 -6.03
CA SER A 42 4.28 -3.65 -6.10
C SER A 42 5.08 -3.73 -4.79
N CYS A 43 4.41 -3.86 -3.65
CA CYS A 43 5.01 -3.81 -2.31
C CYS A 43 5.88 -2.55 -2.05
N LEU A 44 5.60 -1.43 -2.72
CA LEU A 44 6.37 -0.19 -2.60
C LEU A 44 5.92 0.70 -1.44
N SER A 45 4.79 0.38 -0.80
CA SER A 45 4.21 1.21 0.25
C SER A 45 5.19 1.55 1.40
N PRO A 46 6.03 0.61 1.92
CA PRO A 46 7.02 0.94 2.93
C PRO A 46 8.05 1.97 2.43
N TYR A 47 8.56 1.78 1.23
CA TYR A 47 9.57 2.68 0.65
C TYR A 47 9.04 4.10 0.43
N ILE A 48 7.79 4.22 -0.05
CA ILE A 48 7.15 5.52 -0.24
C ILE A 48 6.84 6.18 1.10
N SER A 49 6.38 5.42 2.10
CA SER A 49 6.10 5.94 3.45
C SER A 49 7.34 6.53 4.10
N HIS A 50 8.49 5.89 3.92
CA HIS A 50 9.77 6.35 4.46
C HIS A 50 10.54 7.29 3.53
N ARG A 51 9.91 7.74 2.43
CA ARG A 51 10.50 8.70 1.47
C ARG A 51 11.80 8.23 0.82
N LEU A 52 12.02 6.92 0.70
CA LEU A 52 13.13 6.35 -0.05
C LEU A 52 12.94 6.50 -1.56
N ILE A 53 11.68 6.47 -2.01
CA ILE A 53 11.22 6.91 -3.33
C ILE A 53 9.91 7.69 -3.17
N THR A 54 9.55 8.49 -4.16
CA THR A 54 8.32 9.29 -4.16
C THR A 54 7.26 8.72 -5.10
N GLU A 55 6.01 9.07 -4.85
CA GLU A 55 4.88 8.75 -5.73
C GLU A 55 5.13 9.26 -7.16
N TYR A 56 5.71 10.46 -7.27
CA TYR A 56 6.06 11.07 -8.55
C TYR A 56 7.10 10.25 -9.33
N GLU A 57 8.16 9.79 -8.66
CA GLU A 57 9.20 8.96 -9.30
C GLU A 57 8.63 7.64 -9.82
N VAL A 58 7.76 7.00 -9.02
CA VAL A 58 7.09 5.76 -9.42
C VAL A 58 6.20 6.00 -10.64
N ALA A 59 5.33 7.01 -10.59
CA ALA A 59 4.45 7.34 -11.70
C ALA A 59 5.22 7.71 -12.98
N LYS A 60 6.27 8.53 -12.86
CA LYS A 60 7.13 8.92 -13.98
C LYS A 60 7.82 7.70 -14.62
N THR A 61 8.36 6.79 -13.81
CA THR A 61 9.03 5.58 -14.30
C THR A 61 8.07 4.67 -15.04
N VAL A 62 6.88 4.46 -14.49
CA VAL A 62 5.82 3.63 -15.11
C VAL A 62 5.37 4.23 -16.44
N LEU A 63 5.07 5.53 -16.46
CA LEU A 63 4.58 6.23 -17.65
C LEU A 63 5.66 6.41 -18.74
N SER A 64 6.93 6.31 -18.40
CA SER A 64 8.00 6.28 -19.40
C SER A 64 8.08 4.96 -20.18
N LYS A 65 7.53 3.86 -19.60
CA LYS A 65 7.59 2.51 -20.19
C LYS A 65 6.24 2.06 -20.79
N PHE A 66 5.12 2.59 -20.29
CA PHE A 66 3.78 2.15 -20.70
C PHE A 66 2.85 3.32 -20.98
N PRO A 67 1.95 3.21 -21.98
CA PRO A 67 0.89 4.18 -22.18
C PRO A 67 -0.07 4.16 -20.99
N PHE A 68 -0.59 5.33 -20.63
CA PHE A 68 -1.46 5.53 -19.46
C PHE A 68 -2.61 4.52 -19.38
N GLN A 69 -3.29 4.24 -20.49
CA GLN A 69 -4.44 3.35 -20.54
C GLN A 69 -4.14 1.92 -20.05
N LYS A 70 -2.90 1.45 -20.23
CA LYS A 70 -2.49 0.11 -19.74
C LYS A 70 -2.22 0.06 -18.25
N VAL A 71 -1.86 1.18 -17.64
CA VAL A 71 -1.41 1.26 -16.24
C VAL A 71 -2.27 2.18 -15.39
N GLU A 72 -3.39 2.65 -15.92
CA GLU A 72 -4.28 3.62 -15.30
C GLU A 72 -4.62 3.26 -13.85
N LYS A 73 -5.03 2.00 -13.61
CA LYS A 73 -5.38 1.55 -12.25
C LYS A 73 -4.23 1.63 -11.28
N TYR A 74 -3.02 1.30 -11.71
CA TYR A 74 -1.84 1.41 -10.86
C TYR A 74 -1.51 2.87 -10.55
N ILE A 75 -1.57 3.74 -11.55
CA ILE A 75 -1.36 5.19 -11.38
C ILE A 75 -2.42 5.79 -10.44
N GLN A 76 -3.69 5.41 -10.61
CA GLN A 76 -4.76 5.84 -9.71
C GLN A 76 -4.47 5.46 -8.25
N GLU A 77 -4.06 4.22 -7.97
CA GLU A 77 -3.76 3.77 -6.61
C GLU A 77 -2.57 4.52 -5.98
N ILE A 78 -1.57 4.89 -6.76
CA ILE A 78 -0.47 5.75 -6.29
C ILE A 78 -1.01 7.13 -5.88
N PHE A 79 -1.86 7.74 -6.71
CA PHE A 79 -2.43 9.07 -6.44
C PHE A 79 -3.49 9.05 -5.34
N TRP A 80 -4.22 7.96 -5.13
CA TRP A 80 -5.12 7.81 -3.99
C TRP A 80 -4.39 8.01 -2.66
N ARG A 81 -3.16 7.54 -2.55
CA ARG A 81 -2.33 7.78 -1.37
C ARG A 81 -2.09 9.28 -1.11
N VAL A 82 -1.76 10.03 -2.15
CA VAL A 82 -1.54 11.48 -2.06
C VAL A 82 -2.85 12.20 -1.73
N TYR A 83 -3.92 11.82 -2.40
CA TYR A 83 -5.26 12.38 -2.18
C TYR A 83 -5.70 12.20 -0.72
N TRP A 84 -5.68 10.99 -0.19
CA TRP A 84 -6.12 10.72 1.17
C TRP A 84 -5.27 11.42 2.22
N LYS A 85 -3.97 11.51 2.00
CA LYS A 85 -3.09 12.26 2.89
C LYS A 85 -3.50 13.74 2.96
N GLY A 86 -3.64 14.41 1.82
CA GLY A 86 -4.07 15.80 1.77
C GLY A 86 -5.51 16.00 2.30
N TRP A 87 -6.40 15.05 2.02
CA TRP A 87 -7.76 15.09 2.52
C TRP A 87 -7.83 15.05 4.06
N LEU A 88 -7.05 14.16 4.68
CA LEU A 88 -6.97 14.04 6.14
C LEU A 88 -6.29 15.25 6.79
N GLU A 89 -5.25 15.79 6.16
CA GLU A 89 -4.57 17.01 6.65
C GLU A 89 -5.53 18.21 6.73
N LEU A 90 -6.49 18.30 5.81
CA LEU A 90 -7.50 19.34 5.79
C LEU A 90 -8.71 19.08 6.73
N ARG A 91 -8.75 17.90 7.37
CA ARG A 91 -9.88 17.47 8.22
C ARG A 91 -9.39 16.87 9.54
N PRO A 92 -8.76 17.68 10.41
CA PRO A 92 -8.20 17.18 11.68
C PRO A 92 -9.28 16.58 12.60
N GLN A 93 -10.55 16.98 12.41
CA GLN A 93 -11.68 16.45 13.16
C GLN A 93 -11.83 14.93 12.97
N VAL A 94 -11.56 14.40 11.77
CA VAL A 94 -11.61 12.95 11.52
C VAL A 94 -10.68 12.16 12.45
N TRP A 95 -9.49 12.71 12.74
CA TRP A 95 -8.58 12.11 13.70
C TRP A 95 -9.09 12.17 15.12
N THR A 96 -9.65 13.31 15.51
CA THR A 96 -10.23 13.50 16.85
C THR A 96 -11.38 12.54 17.09
N ASP A 97 -12.30 12.45 16.13
CA ASP A 97 -13.47 11.56 16.19
C ASP A 97 -13.01 10.09 16.29
N PHE A 98 -12.02 9.68 15.47
CA PHE A 98 -11.45 8.34 15.54
C PHE A 98 -10.86 8.02 16.93
N ILE A 99 -10.12 8.94 17.53
CA ILE A 99 -9.56 8.74 18.88
C ILE A 99 -10.65 8.67 19.96
N GLU A 100 -11.73 9.44 19.80
CA GLU A 100 -12.88 9.37 20.72
C GLU A 100 -13.62 8.03 20.59
N ASP A 101 -13.86 7.57 19.37
CA ASP A 101 -14.50 6.28 19.11
C ASP A 101 -13.68 5.12 19.69
N LEU A 102 -12.34 5.19 19.59
CA LEU A 102 -11.45 4.18 20.20
C LEU A 102 -11.63 4.07 21.72
N LYS A 103 -11.90 5.18 22.42
CA LYS A 103 -12.13 5.15 23.88
C LYS A 103 -13.43 4.43 24.25
N GLY A 104 -14.38 4.38 23.32
CA GLY A 104 -15.66 3.68 23.48
C GLY A 104 -15.63 2.19 23.17
N LEU A 105 -14.51 1.67 22.62
CA LEU A 105 -14.40 0.26 22.26
C LEU A 105 -14.43 -0.64 23.52
N LYS A 106 -15.27 -1.69 23.46
CA LYS A 106 -15.28 -2.73 24.49
C LYS A 106 -14.13 -3.70 24.25
N GLU A 107 -13.27 -3.83 25.21
CA GLU A 107 -12.17 -4.80 25.22
C GLU A 107 -12.71 -6.21 25.58
N ASP A 108 -13.48 -6.79 24.71
CA ASP A 108 -13.96 -8.17 24.87
C ASP A 108 -12.84 -9.19 24.58
N ASP A 109 -13.14 -10.48 24.72
CA ASP A 109 -12.16 -11.55 24.50
C ASP A 109 -11.70 -11.64 23.04
N ASN A 110 -12.55 -11.26 22.08
CA ASN A 110 -12.18 -11.25 20.67
C ASN A 110 -11.19 -10.10 20.38
N TYR A 111 -11.44 -8.93 20.97
CA TYR A 111 -10.49 -7.81 20.91
C TYR A 111 -9.12 -8.21 21.48
N LYS A 112 -9.09 -8.83 22.67
CA LYS A 112 -7.84 -9.30 23.31
C LYS A 112 -7.08 -10.31 22.46
N LYS A 113 -7.79 -11.24 21.82
CA LYS A 113 -7.20 -12.20 20.86
C LYS A 113 -6.64 -11.48 19.63
N ALA A 114 -7.40 -10.54 19.07
CA ALA A 114 -6.96 -9.77 17.92
C ALA A 114 -5.67 -8.97 18.21
N VAL A 115 -5.59 -8.30 19.35
CA VAL A 115 -4.39 -7.57 19.80
C VAL A 115 -3.16 -8.48 19.93
N LYS A 116 -3.35 -9.75 20.32
CA LYS A 116 -2.28 -10.75 20.42
C LYS A 116 -1.92 -11.42 19.10
N GLY A 117 -2.67 -11.16 18.04
CA GLY A 117 -2.55 -11.89 16.78
C GLY A 117 -3.10 -13.32 16.84
N GLU A 118 -3.88 -13.66 17.85
CA GLU A 118 -4.53 -14.97 18.05
C GLU A 118 -5.88 -15.00 17.34
N THR A 119 -5.92 -14.62 16.09
CA THR A 119 -7.09 -14.73 15.22
C THR A 119 -6.98 -15.97 14.35
N HIS A 120 -8.11 -16.47 13.84
CA HIS A 120 -8.11 -17.57 12.86
C HIS A 120 -7.91 -17.06 11.43
N ILE A 121 -7.49 -15.82 11.25
CA ILE A 121 -7.24 -15.18 9.97
C ILE A 121 -5.73 -15.27 9.69
N GLU A 122 -5.35 -16.02 8.66
CA GLU A 122 -3.97 -16.04 8.15
C GLU A 122 -3.75 -14.80 7.27
N CYS A 123 -2.85 -13.91 7.73
CA CYS A 123 -2.46 -12.70 6.99
C CYS A 123 -1.09 -12.83 6.32
#